data_7137d0acb94284b2051f691ae3edddf9
#
_entry.id   7137d0acb94284b2051f691ae3edddf9
#
_cell.length_a   1.000
_cell.length_b   1.000
_cell.length_c   1.000
_cell.angle_alpha   90.00
_cell.angle_beta   90.00
_cell.angle_gamma   90.00
#
_symmetry.space_group_name_H-M   'P 1'
#
loop_
_entity.id
_entity.type
_entity.pdbx_description
1 polymer ?
#
loop_
_entity_poly.entity_id
_entity_poly.type
_entity_poly.pdbx_seq_one_letter_code
_entity_poly.pdbx_strand_id
1 'polypeptide(L)'
;YKYITVSMSDANFCNARLRNMQIAKSMPLINKAYQDQIDMHNLWILVALGLVSVLSVVLIGLIVTAWKQNKKLRDVRQSLKHANSVKDEFMGHFLDLCSIYMERLDNFNRLVMRKVTAGQIDDLMKMTKSAKFAEEQNKLFYENFDSAFLHIYPTFVEDVNALLIPSERIEVKEYGKLTMELRIFAFLRMGIDDSNKIASFLRFSVNTIYAYRNKLRNKAINRATFDKDIMSIGSINDE
;
A
#
# COMPACT_ATOMS: atom_id res chain seq x y z
N TYR A 1 -24.79 -57.73 -36.20
CA TYR A 1 -24.44 -58.81 -35.25
C TYR A 1 -25.68 -59.53 -34.72
N LYS A 2 -26.68 -58.87 -34.15
CA LYS A 2 -27.91 -59.41 -33.56
C LYS A 2 -28.65 -60.36 -34.55
N TYR A 3 -28.82 -59.98 -35.82
CA TYR A 3 -29.53 -60.79 -36.80
C TYR A 3 -28.78 -62.10 -37.18
N ILE A 4 -27.45 -62.06 -37.15
CA ILE A 4 -26.65 -63.28 -37.47
C ILE A 4 -26.66 -64.28 -36.31
N THR A 5 -26.67 -63.82 -35.08
CA THR A 5 -26.80 -64.69 -33.89
C THR A 5 -28.16 -65.35 -33.85
N VAL A 6 -29.24 -64.60 -34.17
CA VAL A 6 -30.60 -65.16 -34.30
C VAL A 6 -30.64 -66.17 -35.43
N SER A 7 -30.11 -65.86 -36.64
CA SER A 7 -30.07 -66.79 -37.80
C SER A 7 -29.27 -68.00 -37.48
N MET A 8 -28.21 -67.94 -36.66
CA MET A 8 -27.43 -69.12 -36.25
C MET A 8 -28.22 -70.00 -35.27
N SER A 9 -28.97 -69.42 -34.36
CA SER A 9 -29.87 -70.11 -33.45
C SER A 9 -30.95 -70.85 -34.21
N ASP A 10 -31.61 -70.16 -35.17
CA ASP A 10 -32.65 -70.79 -36.02
C ASP A 10 -32.12 -71.88 -36.88
N ALA A 11 -30.93 -71.75 -37.50
CA ALA A 11 -30.28 -72.75 -38.31
C ALA A 11 -29.88 -73.97 -37.48
N ASN A 12 -29.46 -73.84 -36.27
CA ASN A 12 -29.17 -74.90 -35.33
C ASN A 12 -30.45 -75.68 -34.95
N PHE A 13 -31.53 -74.93 -34.65
CA PHE A 13 -32.82 -75.48 -34.31
C PHE A 13 -33.40 -76.34 -35.47
N CYS A 14 -33.28 -75.88 -36.70
CA CYS A 14 -33.74 -76.52 -37.88
C CYS A 14 -32.77 -77.61 -38.47
N ASN A 15 -31.63 -77.90 -37.82
CA ASN A 15 -30.55 -78.79 -38.25
C ASN A 15 -30.06 -78.54 -39.71
N ALA A 16 -30.01 -77.30 -40.13
CA ALA A 16 -29.65 -76.82 -41.46
C ALA A 16 -28.10 -76.75 -41.64
N ARG A 17 -27.43 -77.92 -41.88
CA ARG A 17 -25.94 -78.00 -41.93
C ARG A 17 -25.27 -77.03 -42.90
N LEU A 18 -25.79 -76.86 -44.12
CA LEU A 18 -25.24 -75.94 -45.13
C LEU A 18 -25.29 -74.46 -44.67
N ARG A 19 -26.37 -74.05 -44.01
CA ARG A 19 -26.57 -72.67 -43.48
C ARG A 19 -25.66 -72.42 -42.32
N ASN A 20 -25.49 -73.37 -41.43
CA ASN A 20 -24.54 -73.30 -40.33
C ASN A 20 -23.09 -73.13 -40.82
N MET A 21 -22.69 -73.87 -41.89
CA MET A 21 -21.35 -73.71 -42.45
C MET A 21 -21.12 -72.36 -43.12
N GLN A 22 -22.12 -71.80 -43.80
CA GLN A 22 -22.03 -70.42 -44.35
C GLN A 22 -21.95 -69.36 -43.29
N ILE A 23 -22.77 -69.43 -42.24
CA ILE A 23 -22.76 -68.53 -41.12
C ILE A 23 -21.43 -68.61 -40.38
N ALA A 24 -20.91 -69.77 -40.09
CA ALA A 24 -19.62 -70.00 -39.44
C ALA A 24 -18.45 -69.35 -40.21
N LYS A 25 -18.49 -69.38 -41.55
CA LYS A 25 -17.47 -68.80 -42.43
C LYS A 25 -17.54 -67.26 -42.44
N SER A 26 -18.73 -66.63 -42.28
CA SER A 26 -18.93 -65.18 -42.29
C SER A 26 -18.81 -64.58 -40.93
N MET A 27 -19.03 -65.31 -39.83
CA MET A 27 -19.03 -64.86 -38.46
C MET A 27 -17.72 -64.16 -38.05
N PRO A 28 -16.49 -64.64 -38.36
CA PRO A 28 -15.25 -63.98 -38.01
C PRO A 28 -15.11 -62.61 -38.67
N LEU A 29 -15.54 -62.44 -39.92
CA LEU A 29 -15.50 -61.17 -40.65
C LEU A 29 -16.41 -60.12 -40.01
N ILE A 30 -17.63 -60.54 -39.65
CA ILE A 30 -18.61 -59.69 -39.03
C ILE A 30 -18.22 -59.31 -37.60
N ASN A 31 -17.69 -60.24 -36.82
CA ASN A 31 -17.15 -59.98 -35.49
C ASN A 31 -15.98 -58.99 -35.56
N LYS A 32 -15.07 -59.15 -36.51
CA LYS A 32 -13.96 -58.24 -36.69
C LYS A 32 -14.44 -56.84 -37.02
N ALA A 33 -15.33 -56.64 -37.97
CA ALA A 33 -15.89 -55.36 -38.33
C ALA A 33 -16.64 -54.70 -37.17
N TYR A 34 -17.35 -55.50 -36.36
CA TYR A 34 -18.03 -55.00 -35.17
C TYR A 34 -17.05 -54.58 -34.07
N GLN A 35 -16.00 -55.35 -33.83
CA GLN A 35 -14.93 -54.99 -32.89
C GLN A 35 -14.17 -53.72 -33.33
N ASP A 36 -13.78 -53.63 -34.60
CA ASP A 36 -13.12 -52.46 -35.16
C ASP A 36 -13.98 -51.20 -34.99
N GLN A 37 -15.32 -51.32 -35.13
CA GLN A 37 -16.24 -50.19 -34.89
C GLN A 37 -16.31 -49.79 -33.41
N ILE A 38 -16.32 -50.76 -32.49
CA ILE A 38 -16.31 -50.50 -31.04
C ILE A 38 -14.99 -49.87 -30.65
N ASP A 39 -13.86 -50.38 -31.12
CA ASP A 39 -12.53 -49.86 -30.79
C ASP A 39 -12.35 -48.42 -31.29
N MET A 40 -12.82 -48.12 -32.50
CA MET A 40 -12.85 -46.75 -33.02
C MET A 40 -13.71 -45.82 -32.16
N HIS A 41 -14.88 -46.29 -31.74
CA HIS A 41 -15.78 -45.48 -30.87
C HIS A 41 -15.15 -45.24 -29.50
N ASN A 42 -14.56 -46.26 -28.90
CA ASN A 42 -13.83 -46.13 -27.61
C ASN A 42 -12.64 -45.19 -27.73
N LEU A 43 -11.89 -45.24 -28.83
CA LEU A 43 -10.78 -44.32 -29.10
C LEU A 43 -11.26 -42.85 -29.12
N TRP A 44 -12.37 -42.57 -29.84
CA TRP A 44 -12.95 -41.24 -29.91
C TRP A 44 -13.41 -40.74 -28.53
N ILE A 45 -13.98 -41.62 -27.70
CA ILE A 45 -14.37 -41.28 -26.32
C ILE A 45 -13.13 -40.91 -25.49
N LEU A 46 -12.05 -41.71 -25.59
CA LEU A 46 -10.79 -41.40 -24.87
C LEU A 46 -10.17 -40.08 -25.31
N VAL A 47 -10.16 -39.81 -26.62
CA VAL A 47 -9.67 -38.53 -27.16
C VAL A 47 -10.52 -37.37 -26.65
N ALA A 48 -11.84 -37.50 -26.66
CA ALA A 48 -12.75 -36.45 -26.15
C ALA A 48 -12.53 -36.20 -24.64
N LEU A 49 -12.40 -37.28 -23.85
CA LEU A 49 -12.09 -37.15 -22.41
C LEU A 49 -10.73 -36.47 -22.16
N GLY A 50 -9.73 -36.83 -22.98
CA GLY A 50 -8.41 -36.18 -22.93
C GLY A 50 -8.47 -34.68 -23.21
N LEU A 51 -9.20 -34.27 -24.24
CA LEU A 51 -9.40 -32.87 -24.59
C LEU A 51 -10.13 -32.10 -23.47
N VAL A 52 -11.18 -32.66 -22.90
CA VAL A 52 -11.92 -32.05 -21.78
C VAL A 52 -11.01 -31.87 -20.54
N SER A 53 -10.19 -32.89 -20.25
CA SER A 53 -9.27 -32.81 -19.11
C SER A 53 -8.22 -31.69 -19.27
N VAL A 54 -7.64 -31.59 -20.48
CA VAL A 54 -6.68 -30.50 -20.77
C VAL A 54 -7.35 -29.14 -20.69
N LEU A 55 -8.55 -29.00 -21.25
CA LEU A 55 -9.29 -27.73 -21.17
C LEU A 55 -9.61 -27.35 -19.72
N SER A 56 -9.98 -28.31 -18.89
CA SER A 56 -10.25 -28.11 -17.46
C SER A 56 -9.01 -27.59 -16.72
N VAL A 57 -7.83 -28.16 -16.98
CA VAL A 57 -6.56 -27.70 -16.37
C VAL A 57 -6.23 -26.27 -16.79
N VAL A 58 -6.40 -25.93 -18.06
CA VAL A 58 -6.18 -24.58 -18.57
C VAL A 58 -7.14 -23.58 -17.89
N LEU A 59 -8.43 -23.92 -17.79
CA LEU A 59 -9.43 -23.09 -17.13
C LEU A 59 -9.09 -22.84 -15.65
N ILE A 60 -8.70 -23.89 -14.93
CA ILE A 60 -8.27 -23.74 -13.52
C ILE A 60 -7.05 -22.81 -13.43
N GLY A 61 -6.08 -22.96 -14.30
CA GLY A 61 -4.92 -22.05 -14.37
C GLY A 61 -5.30 -20.58 -14.59
N LEU A 62 -6.22 -20.31 -15.52
CA LEU A 62 -6.74 -18.97 -15.78
C LEU A 62 -7.50 -18.41 -14.58
N ILE A 63 -8.30 -19.21 -13.90
CA ILE A 63 -9.03 -18.79 -12.70
C ILE A 63 -8.04 -18.42 -11.57
N VAL A 64 -7.03 -19.25 -11.33
CA VAL A 64 -6.01 -19.00 -10.30
C VAL A 64 -5.21 -17.73 -10.59
N THR A 65 -4.81 -17.50 -11.84
CA THR A 65 -4.09 -16.28 -12.24
C THR A 65 -4.98 -15.03 -12.10
N ALA A 66 -6.23 -15.10 -12.52
CA ALA A 66 -7.20 -14.01 -12.36
C ALA A 66 -7.45 -13.70 -10.87
N TRP A 67 -7.53 -14.72 -10.03
CA TRP A 67 -7.67 -14.55 -8.56
C TRP A 67 -6.45 -13.84 -7.94
N LYS A 68 -5.23 -14.26 -8.31
CA LYS A 68 -4.00 -13.61 -7.84
C LYS A 68 -3.92 -12.14 -8.27
N GLN A 69 -4.25 -11.85 -9.53
CA GLN A 69 -4.28 -10.48 -10.05
C GLN A 69 -5.32 -9.61 -9.33
N ASN A 70 -6.54 -10.14 -9.15
CA ASN A 70 -7.60 -9.43 -8.44
C ASN A 70 -7.25 -9.17 -6.97
N LYS A 71 -6.58 -10.12 -6.29
CA LYS A 71 -6.09 -9.92 -4.93
C LYS A 71 -5.07 -8.78 -4.90
N LYS A 72 -4.03 -8.85 -5.73
CA LYS A 72 -3.01 -7.80 -5.81
C LYS A 72 -3.61 -6.41 -6.13
N LEU A 73 -4.57 -6.36 -7.04
CA LEU A 73 -5.25 -5.11 -7.40
C LEU A 73 -6.05 -4.53 -6.22
N ARG A 74 -6.72 -5.39 -5.43
CA ARG A 74 -7.43 -4.96 -4.21
C ARG A 74 -6.48 -4.39 -3.18
N ASP A 75 -5.36 -5.06 -2.93
CA ASP A 75 -4.35 -4.64 -1.95
C ASP A 75 -3.77 -3.27 -2.34
N VAL A 76 -3.35 -3.09 -3.60
CA VAL A 76 -2.86 -1.81 -4.13
C VAL A 76 -3.94 -0.71 -4.03
N ARG A 77 -5.19 -1.03 -4.38
CA ARG A 77 -6.30 -0.07 -4.29
C ARG A 77 -6.57 0.36 -2.84
N GLN A 78 -6.46 -0.58 -1.90
CA GLN A 78 -6.65 -0.29 -0.48
C GLN A 78 -5.51 0.60 0.06
N SER A 79 -4.26 0.30 -0.28
CA SER A 79 -3.10 1.11 0.07
C SER A 79 -3.21 2.52 -0.51
N LEU A 80 -3.61 2.65 -1.77
CA LEU A 80 -3.83 3.95 -2.41
C LEU A 80 -4.96 4.74 -1.74
N LYS A 81 -6.08 4.07 -1.40
CA LYS A 81 -7.18 4.70 -0.68
C LYS A 81 -6.74 5.21 0.69
N HIS A 82 -5.95 4.41 1.41
CA HIS A 82 -5.39 4.81 2.70
C HIS A 82 -4.44 6.01 2.56
N ALA A 83 -3.50 5.96 1.61
CA ALA A 83 -2.59 7.07 1.34
C ALA A 83 -3.34 8.37 0.97
N ASN A 84 -4.41 8.26 0.16
CA ASN A 84 -5.23 9.41 -0.18
C ASN A 84 -6.02 9.95 1.02
N SER A 85 -6.55 9.07 1.90
CA SER A 85 -7.22 9.48 3.14
C SER A 85 -6.28 10.26 4.07
N VAL A 86 -5.04 9.78 4.25
CA VAL A 86 -4.01 10.49 5.03
C VAL A 86 -3.68 11.85 4.40
N LYS A 87 -3.58 11.91 3.08
CA LYS A 87 -3.36 13.19 2.37
C LYS A 87 -4.52 14.16 2.58
N ASP A 88 -5.76 13.71 2.47
CA ASP A 88 -6.95 14.56 2.63
C ASP A 88 -7.07 15.07 4.07
N GLU A 89 -6.75 14.25 5.06
CA GLU A 89 -6.67 14.63 6.47
C GLU A 89 -5.58 15.68 6.70
N PHE A 90 -4.38 15.49 6.13
CA PHE A 90 -3.31 16.47 6.16
C PHE A 90 -3.75 17.82 5.56
N MET A 91 -4.44 17.79 4.41
CA MET A 91 -4.98 19.00 3.77
C MET A 91 -6.00 19.71 4.67
N GLY A 92 -6.86 18.97 5.37
CA GLY A 92 -7.78 19.53 6.35
C GLY A 92 -7.06 20.28 7.46
N HIS A 93 -6.10 19.65 8.12
CA HIS A 93 -5.28 20.29 9.15
C HIS A 93 -4.46 21.49 8.64
N PHE A 94 -3.95 21.41 7.41
CA PHE A 94 -3.24 22.52 6.78
C PHE A 94 -4.16 23.74 6.57
N LEU A 95 -5.39 23.52 6.12
CA LEU A 95 -6.37 24.60 5.94
C LEU A 95 -6.79 25.21 7.28
N ASP A 96 -6.95 24.39 8.33
CA ASP A 96 -7.23 24.89 9.68
C ASP A 96 -6.08 25.78 10.19
N LEU A 97 -4.83 25.35 9.99
CA LEU A 97 -3.65 26.17 10.30
C LEU A 97 -3.65 27.49 9.52
N CYS A 98 -3.91 27.45 8.23
CA CYS A 98 -4.02 28.66 7.41
C CYS A 98 -5.09 29.61 7.96
N SER A 99 -6.25 29.09 8.33
CA SER A 99 -7.35 29.88 8.92
C SER A 99 -6.93 30.56 10.23
N ILE A 100 -6.27 29.84 11.12
CA ILE A 100 -5.71 30.40 12.38
C ILE A 100 -4.72 31.52 12.11
N TYR A 101 -3.83 31.35 11.12
CA TYR A 101 -2.87 32.40 10.77
C TYR A 101 -3.52 33.61 10.11
N MET A 102 -4.53 33.43 9.29
CA MET A 102 -5.32 34.51 8.68
C MET A 102 -6.03 35.35 9.78
N GLU A 103 -6.69 34.69 10.71
CA GLU A 103 -7.35 35.36 11.85
C GLU A 103 -6.34 36.16 12.70
N ARG A 104 -5.15 35.60 12.93
CA ARG A 104 -4.07 36.30 13.66
C ARG A 104 -3.56 37.51 12.92
N LEU A 105 -3.37 37.40 11.61
CA LEU A 105 -2.97 38.50 10.77
C LEU A 105 -4.00 39.65 10.86
N ASP A 106 -5.28 39.30 10.79
CA ASP A 106 -6.36 40.31 10.96
C ASP A 106 -6.36 40.95 12.33
N ASN A 107 -6.18 40.16 13.38
CA ASN A 107 -6.10 40.68 14.75
C ASN A 107 -4.87 41.57 14.94
N PHE A 108 -3.73 41.18 14.37
CA PHE A 108 -2.53 42.04 14.40
C PHE A 108 -2.75 43.32 13.61
N ASN A 109 -3.32 43.30 12.43
CA ASN A 109 -3.65 44.47 11.64
C ASN A 109 -4.59 45.38 12.38
N ARG A 110 -5.64 44.87 13.03
CA ARG A 110 -6.55 45.69 13.88
C ARG A 110 -5.82 46.30 15.05
N LEU A 111 -4.90 45.60 15.69
CA LEU A 111 -4.08 46.11 16.78
C LEU A 111 -3.19 47.24 16.29
N VAL A 112 -2.49 47.07 15.17
CA VAL A 112 -1.63 48.07 14.54
C VAL A 112 -2.45 49.32 14.23
N MET A 113 -3.57 49.19 13.53
CA MET A 113 -4.44 50.32 13.18
C MET A 113 -4.93 51.07 14.40
N ARG A 114 -5.37 50.35 15.44
CA ARG A 114 -5.82 51.00 16.71
C ARG A 114 -4.70 51.75 17.37
N LYS A 115 -3.47 51.20 17.45
CA LYS A 115 -2.32 51.88 18.05
C LYS A 115 -1.88 53.11 17.25
N VAL A 116 -1.87 52.99 15.91
CA VAL A 116 -1.53 54.10 15.01
C VAL A 116 -2.56 55.24 15.13
N THR A 117 -3.86 54.93 15.11
CA THR A 117 -4.95 55.92 15.24
C THR A 117 -4.92 56.61 16.60
N ALA A 118 -4.52 55.89 17.66
CA ALA A 118 -4.36 56.46 19.00
C ALA A 118 -3.05 57.27 19.21
N GLY A 119 -2.18 57.37 18.18
CA GLY A 119 -0.89 58.06 18.30
C GLY A 119 0.16 57.31 19.14
N GLN A 120 -0.08 56.01 19.47
CA GLN A 120 0.78 55.20 20.34
C GLN A 120 1.86 54.44 19.53
N ILE A 121 2.61 55.18 18.71
CA ILE A 121 3.62 54.58 17.81
C ILE A 121 4.79 54.00 18.60
N ASP A 122 5.25 54.65 19.66
CA ASP A 122 6.35 54.16 20.50
C ASP A 122 6.02 52.84 21.19
N ASP A 123 4.79 52.67 21.64
CA ASP A 123 4.31 51.42 22.22
C ASP A 123 4.27 50.28 21.17
N LEU A 124 3.85 50.61 19.97
CA LEU A 124 3.84 49.65 18.85
C LEU A 124 5.28 49.21 18.51
N MET A 125 6.23 50.16 18.46
CA MET A 125 7.63 49.84 18.22
C MET A 125 8.24 49.00 19.35
N LYS A 126 7.93 49.26 20.61
CA LYS A 126 8.36 48.44 21.74
C LYS A 126 7.79 47.03 21.66
N MET A 127 6.52 46.88 21.32
CA MET A 127 5.86 45.58 21.20
C MET A 127 6.45 44.77 20.07
N THR A 128 6.64 45.35 18.88
CA THR A 128 7.18 44.63 17.72
C THR A 128 8.67 44.27 17.86
N LYS A 129 9.45 45.06 18.59
CA LYS A 129 10.85 44.74 18.92
C LYS A 129 11.00 43.78 20.10
N SER A 130 9.92 43.48 20.81
CA SER A 130 9.95 42.57 21.96
C SER A 130 10.25 41.15 21.56
N ALA A 131 11.31 40.55 22.13
CA ALA A 131 11.60 39.13 21.98
C ALA A 131 10.43 38.24 22.40
N LYS A 132 9.67 38.66 23.41
CA LYS A 132 8.50 37.97 23.95
C LYS A 132 7.43 37.76 22.87
N PHE A 133 7.17 38.77 22.03
CA PHE A 133 6.20 38.63 20.93
C PHE A 133 6.64 37.58 19.90
N ALA A 134 7.93 37.58 19.53
CA ALA A 134 8.49 36.60 18.61
C ALA A 134 8.46 35.18 19.22
N GLU A 135 8.78 35.07 20.52
CA GLU A 135 8.74 33.77 21.23
C GLU A 135 7.32 33.18 21.30
N GLU A 136 6.31 33.99 21.60
CA GLU A 136 4.90 33.56 21.63
C GLU A 136 4.44 33.07 20.25
N GLN A 137 4.83 33.76 19.18
CA GLN A 137 4.49 33.31 17.81
C GLN A 137 5.17 31.99 17.46
N ASN A 138 6.45 31.82 17.79
CA ASN A 138 7.20 30.61 17.56
C ASN A 138 6.64 29.42 18.37
N LYS A 139 6.34 29.64 19.64
CA LYS A 139 5.77 28.64 20.53
C LYS A 139 4.48 28.08 19.95
N LEU A 140 3.59 28.95 19.50
CA LEU A 140 2.33 28.51 18.94
C LEU A 140 2.49 27.79 17.60
N PHE A 141 3.41 28.24 16.75
CA PHE A 141 3.76 27.51 15.53
C PHE A 141 4.19 26.06 15.86
N TYR A 142 5.06 25.89 16.86
CA TYR A 142 5.54 24.58 17.26
C TYR A 142 4.43 23.72 17.86
N GLU A 143 3.56 24.26 18.68
CA GLU A 143 2.43 23.53 19.26
C GLU A 143 1.46 23.02 18.19
N ASN A 144 1.11 23.87 17.23
CA ASN A 144 0.25 23.50 16.11
C ASN A 144 0.92 22.48 15.18
N PHE A 145 2.21 22.68 14.88
CA PHE A 145 2.98 21.74 14.06
C PHE A 145 3.09 20.37 14.72
N ASP A 146 3.48 20.33 16.00
CA ASP A 146 3.64 19.09 16.75
C ASP A 146 2.32 18.30 16.80
N SER A 147 1.21 19.00 17.11
CA SER A 147 -0.12 18.39 17.17
C SER A 147 -0.54 17.80 15.82
N ALA A 148 -0.42 18.57 14.73
CA ALA A 148 -0.78 18.11 13.40
C ALA A 148 0.11 16.96 12.91
N PHE A 149 1.41 17.05 13.17
CA PHE A 149 2.37 16.04 12.76
C PHE A 149 2.18 14.73 13.52
N LEU A 150 2.06 14.77 14.85
CA LEU A 150 1.87 13.59 15.69
C LEU A 150 0.49 12.95 15.52
N HIS A 151 -0.50 13.69 15.04
CA HIS A 151 -1.77 13.11 14.65
C HIS A 151 -1.62 12.17 13.43
N ILE A 152 -0.77 12.54 12.47
CA ILE A 152 -0.50 11.75 11.27
C ILE A 152 0.52 10.62 11.53
N TYR A 153 1.51 10.90 12.39
CA TYR A 153 2.60 9.99 12.72
C TYR A 153 2.67 9.76 14.24
N PRO A 154 1.70 9.04 14.83
CA PRO A 154 1.59 8.93 16.30
C PRO A 154 2.76 8.17 16.94
N THR A 155 3.41 7.27 16.21
CA THR A 155 4.56 6.47 16.68
C THR A 155 5.92 7.06 16.30
N PHE A 156 5.95 8.28 15.74
CA PHE A 156 7.17 8.88 15.20
C PHE A 156 8.33 8.95 16.20
N VAL A 157 8.04 9.28 17.46
CA VAL A 157 9.07 9.42 18.51
C VAL A 157 9.66 8.06 18.85
N GLU A 158 8.83 7.05 18.97
CA GLU A 158 9.22 5.67 19.23
C GLU A 158 10.04 5.10 18.06
N ASP A 159 9.59 5.35 16.83
CA ASP A 159 10.25 4.89 15.61
C ASP A 159 11.64 5.54 15.45
N VAL A 160 11.74 6.86 15.69
CA VAL A 160 13.05 7.55 15.70
C VAL A 160 13.95 6.97 16.79
N ASN A 161 13.42 6.74 17.99
CA ASN A 161 14.18 6.16 19.09
C ASN A 161 14.61 4.72 18.83
N ALA A 162 13.90 3.96 18.02
CA ALA A 162 14.31 2.64 17.57
C ALA A 162 15.54 2.68 16.65
N LEU A 163 15.76 3.79 15.93
CA LEU A 163 16.94 4.01 15.08
C LEU A 163 18.16 4.54 15.85
N LEU A 164 17.99 4.94 17.12
CA LEU A 164 19.06 5.50 17.96
C LEU A 164 19.67 4.44 18.88
N ILE A 165 20.94 4.64 19.23
CA ILE A 165 21.63 3.86 20.26
C ILE A 165 20.83 3.97 21.57
N PRO A 166 20.60 2.87 22.32
CA PRO A 166 19.73 2.85 23.50
C PRO A 166 20.05 3.91 24.56
N SER A 167 21.32 4.23 24.75
CA SER A 167 21.77 5.27 25.68
C SER A 167 21.57 6.71 25.19
N GLU A 168 21.25 6.87 23.91
CA GLU A 168 21.12 8.18 23.24
C GLU A 168 19.69 8.48 22.80
N ARG A 169 18.72 7.70 23.28
CA ARG A 169 17.28 7.92 23.01
C ARG A 169 16.82 9.26 23.51
N ILE A 170 15.90 9.85 22.77
CA ILE A 170 15.35 11.17 23.10
C ILE A 170 14.18 11.00 24.04
N GLU A 171 14.27 11.59 25.23
CA GLU A 171 13.15 11.68 26.15
C GLU A 171 12.30 12.92 25.84
N VAL A 172 11.03 12.73 25.62
CA VAL A 172 10.07 13.81 25.41
C VAL A 172 9.45 14.15 26.76
N LYS A 173 9.67 15.38 27.23
CA LYS A 173 9.21 15.83 28.55
C LYS A 173 7.69 15.97 28.67
N GLU A 174 7.01 16.28 27.58
CA GLU A 174 5.57 16.48 27.53
C GLU A 174 4.99 15.66 26.39
N TYR A 175 3.97 14.87 26.71
CA TYR A 175 3.24 14.10 25.69
C TYR A 175 2.64 15.05 24.64
N GLY A 176 2.78 14.70 23.36
CA GLY A 176 2.25 15.53 22.27
C GLY A 176 3.15 16.69 21.85
N LYS A 177 4.36 16.83 22.41
CA LYS A 177 5.33 17.87 22.00
C LYS A 177 6.62 17.23 21.49
N LEU A 178 7.16 17.75 20.40
CA LEU A 178 8.43 17.34 19.83
C LEU A 178 9.58 18.20 20.38
N THR A 179 10.75 17.58 20.57
CA THR A 179 11.99 18.35 20.78
C THR A 179 12.41 19.03 19.48
N MET A 180 13.34 19.98 19.55
CA MET A 180 13.82 20.67 18.36
C MET A 180 14.47 19.70 17.35
N GLU A 181 15.24 18.75 17.87
CA GLU A 181 15.82 17.69 17.06
C GLU A 181 14.75 16.89 16.31
N LEU A 182 13.71 16.47 17.02
CA LEU A 182 12.60 15.70 16.44
C LEU A 182 11.82 16.48 15.39
N ARG A 183 11.60 17.80 15.60
CA ARG A 183 10.93 18.67 14.58
C ARG A 183 11.72 18.73 13.28
N ILE A 184 13.06 18.84 13.35
CA ILE A 184 13.90 18.81 12.15
C ILE A 184 13.71 17.51 11.36
N PHE A 185 13.67 16.39 12.06
CA PHE A 185 13.46 15.09 11.42
C PHE A 185 12.00 14.84 11.03
N ALA A 186 11.03 15.49 11.68
CA ALA A 186 9.64 15.52 11.23
C ALA A 186 9.51 16.21 9.85
N PHE A 187 10.21 17.33 9.63
CA PHE A 187 10.29 17.92 8.29
C PHE A 187 10.91 16.99 7.25
N LEU A 188 11.98 16.29 7.63
CA LEU A 188 12.62 15.30 6.76
C LEU A 188 11.65 14.16 6.42
N ARG A 189 10.90 13.66 7.41
CA ARG A 189 9.84 12.64 7.18
C ARG A 189 8.76 13.14 6.21
N MET A 190 8.43 14.40 6.23
CA MET A 190 7.48 15.04 5.30
C MET A 190 8.08 15.29 3.90
N GLY A 191 9.33 14.87 3.64
CA GLY A 191 10.03 15.06 2.36
C GLY A 191 10.66 16.45 2.20
N ILE A 192 10.76 17.22 3.27
CA ILE A 192 11.44 18.53 3.28
C ILE A 192 12.87 18.30 3.79
N ASP A 193 13.80 18.05 2.90
CA ASP A 193 15.21 17.75 3.19
C ASP A 193 16.13 18.98 3.08
N ASP A 194 15.65 20.06 2.45
CA ASP A 194 16.39 21.32 2.32
C ASP A 194 16.55 22.03 3.66
N SER A 195 17.78 22.06 4.14
CA SER A 195 18.13 22.71 5.41
C SER A 195 17.83 24.21 5.45
N ASN A 196 17.80 24.91 4.31
CA ASN A 196 17.42 26.34 4.26
C ASN A 196 15.93 26.50 4.51
N LYS A 197 15.09 25.64 3.92
CA LYS A 197 13.65 25.64 4.18
C LYS A 197 13.34 25.31 5.62
N ILE A 198 13.96 24.27 6.18
CA ILE A 198 13.80 23.90 7.60
C ILE A 198 14.23 25.05 8.53
N ALA A 199 15.37 25.67 8.23
CA ALA A 199 15.85 26.83 8.98
C ALA A 199 14.86 28.00 8.97
N SER A 200 14.26 28.29 7.82
CA SER A 200 13.23 29.31 7.68
C SER A 200 11.98 29.00 8.50
N PHE A 201 11.48 27.75 8.47
CA PHE A 201 10.30 27.33 9.25
C PHE A 201 10.55 27.39 10.75
N LEU A 202 11.71 26.92 11.19
CA LEU A 202 12.05 26.86 12.61
C LEU A 202 12.68 28.13 13.15
N ARG A 203 12.87 29.16 12.31
CA ARG A 203 13.50 30.43 12.68
C ARG A 203 14.92 30.30 13.25
N PHE A 204 15.67 29.32 12.72
CA PHE A 204 17.07 29.10 13.06
C PHE A 204 18.01 29.43 11.90
N SER A 205 19.32 29.52 12.23
CA SER A 205 20.34 29.58 11.20
C SER A 205 20.47 28.19 10.51
N VAL A 206 20.84 28.19 9.25
CA VAL A 206 21.10 26.95 8.49
C VAL A 206 22.18 26.11 9.18
N ASN A 207 23.21 26.77 9.72
CA ASN A 207 24.28 26.10 10.49
C ASN A 207 23.73 25.39 11.73
N THR A 208 22.76 25.95 12.39
CA THR A 208 22.08 25.35 13.55
C THR A 208 21.36 24.04 13.11
N ILE A 209 20.67 24.06 11.97
CA ILE A 209 19.99 22.87 11.44
C ILE A 209 21.02 21.78 11.12
N TYR A 210 22.13 22.13 10.46
CA TYR A 210 23.21 21.16 10.20
C TYR A 210 23.80 20.57 11.49
N ALA A 211 23.98 21.40 12.52
CA ALA A 211 24.50 20.92 13.81
C ALA A 211 23.56 19.89 14.46
N TYR A 212 22.25 20.16 14.48
CA TYR A 212 21.24 19.24 15.02
C TYR A 212 21.17 17.95 14.20
N ARG A 213 21.15 18.02 12.88
CA ARG A 213 21.13 16.83 11.99
C ARG A 213 22.36 15.96 12.25
N ASN A 214 23.54 16.56 12.28
CA ASN A 214 24.78 15.82 12.54
C ASN A 214 24.81 15.21 13.94
N LYS A 215 24.36 15.96 14.96
CA LYS A 215 24.25 15.47 16.32
C LYS A 215 23.40 14.20 16.42
N LEU A 216 22.22 14.21 15.80
CA LEU A 216 21.33 13.05 15.88
C LEU A 216 21.81 11.88 15.00
N ARG A 217 22.35 12.16 13.82
CA ARG A 217 23.01 11.11 12.99
C ARG A 217 24.14 10.41 13.72
N ASN A 218 24.90 11.13 14.56
CA ASN A 218 26.00 10.53 15.35
C ASN A 218 25.48 9.63 16.48
N LYS A 219 24.22 9.75 16.87
CA LYS A 219 23.52 8.94 17.85
C LYS A 219 22.79 7.75 17.22
N ALA A 220 22.74 7.66 15.90
CA ALA A 220 22.06 6.60 15.18
C ALA A 220 22.85 5.30 15.21
N ILE A 221 22.15 4.17 15.26
CA ILE A 221 22.71 2.82 15.13
C ILE A 221 23.40 2.68 13.75
N ASN A 222 22.76 3.17 12.70
CA ASN A 222 23.34 3.22 11.36
C ASN A 222 23.33 4.66 10.82
N ARG A 223 24.46 5.32 10.93
CA ARG A 223 24.62 6.70 10.48
C ARG A 223 24.41 6.91 8.97
N ALA A 224 24.75 5.90 8.16
CA ALA A 224 24.72 6.04 6.69
C ALA A 224 23.30 6.01 6.12
N THR A 225 22.41 5.25 6.75
CA THR A 225 21.02 5.09 6.29
C THR A 225 20.03 5.94 7.08
N PHE A 226 20.42 6.56 8.18
CA PHE A 226 19.55 7.22 9.14
C PHE A 226 18.53 8.16 8.52
N ASP A 227 18.92 9.05 7.61
CA ASP A 227 17.99 9.97 6.98
C ASP A 227 16.96 9.25 6.10
N LYS A 228 17.38 8.18 5.40
CA LYS A 228 16.48 7.35 4.60
C LYS A 228 15.51 6.56 5.47
N ASP A 229 16.02 6.03 6.58
CA ASP A 229 15.20 5.28 7.55
C ASP A 229 14.14 6.21 8.17
N ILE A 230 14.50 7.45 8.50
CA ILE A 230 13.53 8.47 8.94
C ILE A 230 12.45 8.75 7.87
N MET A 231 12.85 8.90 6.61
CA MET A 231 11.91 9.16 5.51
C MET A 231 10.94 7.99 5.29
N SER A 232 11.30 6.78 5.70
CA SER A 232 10.46 5.59 5.57
C SER A 232 9.55 5.31 6.77
N ILE A 233 9.68 6.04 7.89
CA ILE A 233 8.82 5.87 9.07
C ILE A 233 7.34 5.98 8.68
N GLY A 234 6.53 4.96 9.01
CA GLY A 234 5.10 4.93 8.69
C GLY A 234 4.78 4.84 7.19
N SER A 235 5.77 4.59 6.32
CA SER A 235 5.48 4.13 4.96
C SER A 235 5.12 2.64 5.04
N ILE A 236 4.06 2.23 4.34
CA ILE A 236 3.74 0.83 4.16
C ILE A 236 4.88 0.26 3.31
N ASN A 237 5.78 -0.50 3.95
CA ASN A 237 6.77 -1.27 3.21
C ASN A 237 6.00 -2.33 2.40
N ASP A 238 6.05 -2.22 1.08
CA ASP A 238 5.71 -3.32 0.19
C ASP A 238 6.80 -4.41 0.40
N GLU A 239 6.55 -5.38 1.33
CA GLU A 239 7.21 -6.67 1.35
C GLU A 239 6.55 -7.63 0.33
#